data_4c79f69eb17caa4908ad406b6d7cebcb
#
_entry.id   4c79f69eb17caa4908ad406b6d7cebcb
#
_cell.length_a   1.000
_cell.length_b   1.000
_cell.length_c   1.000
_cell.angle_alpha   90.00
_cell.angle_beta   90.00
_cell.angle_gamma   90.00
#
_symmetry.space_group_name_H-M   'P 1'
#
loop_
_entity.id
_entity.type
_entity.pdbx_description
1 polymer ?
#
loop_
_entity_poly.entity_id
_entity_poly.type
_entity_poly.pdbx_seq_one_letter_code
_entity_poly.pdbx_strand_id
1 'polypeptide(L)'
;MINFTVTEKEINEYSQAQPFPHMVIDNFLPTSLLNGVIDDFRNHNNWGWDNSDYSKDHQVKKFFSPWNNDGDITLPINTKLILNYLNSPNVISMLEKLTGIKGLIADPTLLGGGMHKIDSGGKLSIHADSRKHTITGDYRRINLLVYLNKDWNKEWGGSLQLWDKDMTTMVQDIQPLFNRVVIFNTGADTYHGHPHPLNTPNGMSRISLALYYYTKENPDTEENSVTSAVWKDSPVETKKEGPTMCFATMCKNEEHCIQNTLESVYQHIDYWVVCDTGSTDRTCEIVKNFFEEKGIPGELHVDEWVGFDHNKTLMMKRAKDKADYVLHLDADDLLVNGLDFTKNDIGGDAYYMNVTRGDLKWKAFIIFNNRLTWRFCGVAHTTIKCIEKEQYVIKDITNKKSYISGEGIGSRAFDPNKFLYDAEKLKKQFFDTLLSDPDNLNSRSAFYTGQSYQDSGMYEDAIKWYRLYTKLTNVWIEEKFESHMRIAFCMMKLNYDLIDIETEMASAIKLEDDRAEPYFHIGKYCNEIGEFEKGYSYLKTAKSKNINHVKEKYVLFIQENMYGDYINDELSVSCFWTKRFKEGYQYLLGILNDNRFENEKERLLTNQKHFQDNLGIEHD
;
A
#
# COMPACT_ATOMS: atom_id res chain seq x y z
N MET A 1 38.45 -9.69 -28.54
CA MET A 1 37.26 -10.30 -27.94
C MET A 1 35.96 -9.61 -28.38
N ILE A 2 35.96 -8.32 -28.69
CA ILE A 2 34.75 -7.65 -29.22
C ILE A 2 34.57 -8.03 -30.69
N ASN A 3 33.33 -8.38 -31.08
CA ASN A 3 32.93 -8.65 -32.46
C ASN A 3 32.41 -7.37 -33.15
N PHE A 4 33.12 -6.26 -32.97
CA PHE A 4 32.71 -4.97 -33.50
C PHE A 4 33.94 -4.13 -33.94
N THR A 5 33.82 -3.52 -35.10
CA THR A 5 34.88 -2.67 -35.66
C THR A 5 34.31 -1.29 -35.96
N VAL A 6 34.94 -0.24 -35.45
CA VAL A 6 34.54 1.15 -35.68
C VAL A 6 35.12 1.64 -37.01
N THR A 7 34.23 1.94 -37.96
CA THR A 7 34.54 2.60 -39.25
C THR A 7 33.89 4.00 -39.27
N GLU A 8 34.10 4.75 -40.34
CA GLU A 8 33.44 6.06 -40.53
C GLU A 8 31.90 5.96 -40.56
N LYS A 9 31.41 4.81 -41.04
CA LYS A 9 29.96 4.55 -41.04
C LYS A 9 29.41 4.51 -39.62
N GLU A 10 30.00 3.71 -38.73
CA GLU A 10 29.57 3.59 -37.34
C GLU A 10 29.69 4.91 -36.57
N ILE A 11 30.77 5.69 -36.85
CA ILE A 11 30.96 7.02 -36.25
C ILE A 11 29.80 7.97 -36.67
N ASN A 12 29.43 7.97 -37.93
CA ASN A 12 28.31 8.78 -38.44
C ASN A 12 26.98 8.33 -37.90
N GLU A 13 26.71 7.01 -37.88
CA GLU A 13 25.48 6.44 -37.32
C GLU A 13 25.35 6.79 -35.83
N TYR A 14 26.40 6.68 -35.04
CA TYR A 14 26.41 7.06 -33.63
C TYR A 14 26.10 8.54 -33.42
N SER A 15 26.88 9.41 -34.12
CA SER A 15 26.82 10.86 -33.91
C SER A 15 25.49 11.50 -34.37
N GLN A 16 24.81 10.91 -35.38
CA GLN A 16 23.56 11.39 -35.96
C GLN A 16 22.33 10.74 -35.34
N ALA A 17 22.50 9.76 -34.43
CA ALA A 17 21.39 9.05 -33.82
C ALA A 17 20.53 9.98 -32.96
N GLN A 18 19.21 9.77 -33.01
CA GLN A 18 18.22 10.55 -32.29
C GLN A 18 17.63 9.70 -31.14
N PRO A 19 17.33 10.27 -29.97
CA PRO A 19 17.30 11.70 -29.61
C PRO A 19 18.65 12.32 -29.22
N PHE A 20 19.65 11.49 -28.99
CA PHE A 20 21.03 11.89 -28.69
C PHE A 20 22.00 10.79 -29.19
N PRO A 21 23.31 11.07 -29.31
CA PRO A 21 24.27 10.11 -29.82
C PRO A 21 24.20 8.77 -29.09
N HIS A 22 23.88 7.70 -29.82
CA HIS A 22 23.81 6.34 -29.29
C HIS A 22 24.03 5.29 -30.39
N MET A 23 24.31 4.06 -29.99
CA MET A 23 24.43 2.91 -30.89
C MET A 23 23.95 1.64 -30.20
N VAL A 24 23.26 0.79 -30.97
CA VAL A 24 22.82 -0.54 -30.56
C VAL A 24 23.61 -1.57 -31.37
N ILE A 25 24.26 -2.50 -30.68
CA ILE A 25 25.13 -3.51 -31.32
C ILE A 25 24.69 -4.88 -30.82
N ASP A 26 24.26 -5.74 -31.73
CA ASP A 26 23.93 -7.13 -31.42
C ASP A 26 25.20 -8.04 -31.56
N ASN A 27 25.21 -9.13 -30.79
CA ASN A 27 26.33 -10.11 -30.80
C ASN A 27 27.70 -9.50 -30.51
N PHE A 28 27.74 -8.52 -29.60
CA PHE A 28 28.93 -7.72 -29.31
C PHE A 28 30.09 -8.50 -28.70
N LEU A 29 29.83 -9.48 -27.84
CA LEU A 29 30.80 -10.32 -27.16
C LEU A 29 30.65 -11.79 -27.55
N PRO A 30 31.71 -12.62 -27.39
CA PRO A 30 31.56 -14.06 -27.55
C PRO A 30 30.52 -14.65 -26.59
N THR A 31 29.55 -15.38 -27.12
CA THR A 31 28.43 -15.98 -26.37
C THR A 31 28.91 -16.89 -25.24
N SER A 32 30.02 -17.61 -25.44
CA SER A 32 30.60 -18.50 -24.41
C SER A 32 31.01 -17.77 -23.14
N LEU A 33 31.50 -16.54 -23.25
CA LEU A 33 31.87 -15.71 -22.10
C LEU A 33 30.65 -15.22 -21.34
N LEU A 34 29.60 -14.80 -22.06
CA LEU A 34 28.37 -14.29 -21.46
C LEU A 34 27.56 -15.38 -20.75
N ASN A 35 27.69 -16.65 -21.16
CA ASN A 35 27.05 -17.75 -20.44
C ASN A 35 27.58 -17.87 -19.01
N GLY A 36 28.91 -17.74 -18.82
CA GLY A 36 29.50 -17.72 -17.49
C GLY A 36 29.03 -16.55 -16.63
N VAL A 37 28.81 -15.38 -17.25
CA VAL A 37 28.23 -14.22 -16.54
C VAL A 37 26.77 -14.48 -16.12
N ILE A 38 25.96 -15.12 -16.96
CA ILE A 38 24.58 -15.49 -16.59
C ILE A 38 24.58 -16.45 -15.40
N ASP A 39 25.50 -17.41 -15.36
CA ASP A 39 25.63 -18.32 -14.21
C ASP A 39 26.09 -17.58 -12.95
N ASP A 40 26.96 -16.58 -13.10
CA ASP A 40 27.30 -15.66 -12.00
C ASP A 40 26.05 -14.96 -11.45
N PHE A 41 25.17 -14.43 -12.30
CA PHE A 41 23.91 -13.80 -11.87
C PHE A 41 22.97 -14.75 -11.12
N ARG A 42 22.88 -16.01 -11.57
CA ARG A 42 22.03 -17.04 -10.92
C ARG A 42 22.51 -17.42 -9.52
N ASN A 43 23.81 -17.40 -9.31
CA ASN A 43 24.45 -17.84 -8.08
C ASN A 43 24.81 -16.68 -7.13
N HIS A 44 24.60 -15.44 -7.56
CA HIS A 44 24.95 -14.27 -6.76
C HIS A 44 23.86 -13.93 -5.74
N ASN A 45 24.25 -13.79 -4.47
CA ASN A 45 23.33 -13.55 -3.36
C ASN A 45 23.56 -12.18 -2.67
N ASN A 46 24.63 -11.47 -3.02
CA ASN A 46 24.97 -10.18 -2.41
C ASN A 46 24.47 -9.02 -3.28
N TRP A 47 23.16 -8.80 -3.28
CA TRP A 47 22.51 -7.74 -4.02
C TRP A 47 22.26 -6.53 -3.12
N GLY A 48 22.71 -5.36 -3.55
CA GLY A 48 22.31 -4.09 -2.96
C GLY A 48 21.08 -3.50 -3.64
N TRP A 49 20.35 -2.71 -2.91
CA TRP A 49 19.23 -1.92 -3.40
C TRP A 49 19.30 -0.52 -2.81
N ASP A 50 19.25 0.50 -3.66
CA ASP A 50 19.13 1.87 -3.19
C ASP A 50 17.68 2.08 -2.69
N ASN A 51 17.54 2.19 -1.38
CA ASN A 51 16.28 2.37 -0.67
C ASN A 51 16.18 3.80 -0.09
N SER A 52 16.94 4.76 -0.65
CA SER A 52 16.77 6.17 -0.29
C SER A 52 15.38 6.65 -0.70
N ASP A 53 14.78 7.54 0.06
CA ASP A 53 13.45 8.10 -0.24
C ASP A 53 13.39 8.72 -1.64
N TYR A 54 14.49 9.28 -2.10
CA TYR A 54 14.63 9.88 -3.43
C TYR A 54 14.59 8.84 -4.58
N SER A 55 15.14 7.65 -4.41
CA SER A 55 15.21 6.62 -5.47
C SER A 55 14.07 5.61 -5.39
N LYS A 56 13.39 5.51 -4.27
CA LYS A 56 12.41 4.47 -3.94
C LYS A 56 11.28 4.33 -4.96
N ASP A 57 10.75 5.43 -5.49
CA ASP A 57 9.66 5.43 -6.45
C ASP A 57 10.14 5.38 -7.90
N HIS A 58 11.41 5.74 -8.14
CA HIS A 58 12.02 5.83 -9.46
C HIS A 58 12.80 4.57 -9.85
N GLN A 59 13.32 3.79 -8.87
CA GLN A 59 14.09 2.57 -9.06
C GLN A 59 13.44 1.37 -8.35
N VAL A 60 12.24 1.00 -8.77
CA VAL A 60 11.47 -0.07 -8.11
C VAL A 60 12.06 -1.44 -8.42
N LYS A 61 12.31 -2.27 -7.39
CA LYS A 61 12.86 -3.64 -7.49
C LYS A 61 14.09 -3.74 -8.39
N LYS A 62 14.92 -2.70 -8.41
CA LYS A 62 16.19 -2.67 -9.11
C LYS A 62 17.31 -2.96 -8.12
N PHE A 63 18.06 -4.02 -8.38
CA PHE A 63 19.18 -4.47 -7.57
C PHE A 63 20.48 -4.32 -8.37
N PHE A 64 21.58 -4.09 -7.67
CA PHE A 64 22.90 -4.00 -8.29
C PHE A 64 24.00 -4.57 -7.39
N SER A 65 25.12 -4.92 -8.01
CA SER A 65 26.34 -5.38 -7.36
C SER A 65 27.54 -4.94 -8.21
N PRO A 66 28.63 -4.37 -7.62
CA PRO A 66 28.87 -4.32 -6.19
C PRO A 66 28.05 -3.23 -5.49
N TRP A 67 27.49 -3.59 -4.34
CA TRP A 67 26.94 -2.60 -3.42
C TRP A 67 27.99 -2.33 -2.34
N ASN A 68 28.47 -1.10 -2.25
CA ASN A 68 29.53 -0.75 -1.30
C ASN A 68 29.18 0.44 -0.40
N ASN A 69 29.08 0.13 0.91
CA ASN A 69 29.41 1.12 1.93
C ASN A 69 30.81 0.90 2.53
N ASP A 70 31.47 -0.27 2.34
CA ASP A 70 32.68 -0.67 3.07
C ASP A 70 33.83 -1.27 2.24
N GLY A 71 33.95 -0.97 0.95
CA GLY A 71 35.23 -1.07 0.22
C GLY A 71 35.67 -2.43 -0.33
N ASP A 72 35.02 -3.55 -0.06
CA ASP A 72 35.44 -4.86 -0.57
C ASP A 72 34.47 -5.40 -1.65
N ILE A 73 34.85 -5.22 -2.92
CA ILE A 73 34.05 -5.60 -4.09
C ILE A 73 34.30 -7.06 -4.44
N THR A 74 33.46 -7.96 -3.97
CA THR A 74 33.48 -9.38 -4.38
C THR A 74 32.50 -9.64 -5.53
N LEU A 75 32.90 -9.27 -6.75
CA LEU A 75 32.19 -9.70 -7.95
C LEU A 75 32.56 -11.15 -8.31
N PRO A 76 31.61 -11.93 -8.85
CA PRO A 76 31.89 -13.25 -9.41
C PRO A 76 32.91 -13.20 -10.53
N ILE A 77 33.69 -14.30 -10.70
CA ILE A 77 34.91 -14.29 -11.51
C ILE A 77 34.65 -14.01 -13.00
N ASN A 78 33.59 -14.60 -13.60
CA ASN A 78 33.31 -14.37 -15.01
C ASN A 78 32.87 -12.93 -15.26
N THR A 79 32.03 -12.39 -14.37
CA THR A 79 31.57 -10.99 -14.40
C THR A 79 32.78 -10.05 -14.27
N LYS A 80 33.66 -10.28 -13.31
CA LYS A 80 34.87 -9.48 -13.10
C LYS A 80 35.79 -9.47 -14.33
N LEU A 81 35.97 -10.61 -14.98
CA LEU A 81 36.76 -10.72 -16.22
C LEU A 81 36.17 -9.87 -17.35
N ILE A 82 34.87 -9.92 -17.57
CA ILE A 82 34.21 -9.13 -18.61
C ILE A 82 34.26 -7.63 -18.30
N LEU A 83 33.95 -7.21 -17.06
CA LEU A 83 34.03 -5.81 -16.68
C LEU A 83 35.45 -5.24 -16.81
N ASN A 84 36.48 -5.97 -16.38
CA ASN A 84 37.85 -5.58 -16.56
C ASN A 84 38.25 -5.48 -18.05
N TYR A 85 37.74 -6.40 -18.88
CA TYR A 85 37.98 -6.33 -20.32
C TYR A 85 37.32 -5.10 -20.93
N LEU A 86 36.06 -4.80 -20.57
CA LEU A 86 35.32 -3.62 -21.06
C LEU A 86 35.97 -2.30 -20.59
N ASN A 87 36.64 -2.30 -19.45
CA ASN A 87 37.42 -1.18 -18.93
C ASN A 87 38.88 -1.14 -19.45
N SER A 88 39.26 -2.04 -20.35
CA SER A 88 40.64 -2.08 -20.88
C SER A 88 40.93 -0.92 -21.82
N PRO A 89 42.21 -0.55 -21.99
CA PRO A 89 42.67 0.50 -22.92
C PRO A 89 42.18 0.30 -24.36
N ASN A 90 42.09 -0.96 -24.82
CA ASN A 90 41.61 -1.28 -26.16
C ASN A 90 40.16 -0.90 -26.37
N VAL A 91 39.29 -1.16 -25.36
CA VAL A 91 37.87 -0.81 -25.42
C VAL A 91 37.69 0.69 -25.25
N ILE A 92 38.43 1.33 -24.35
CA ILE A 92 38.45 2.79 -24.20
C ILE A 92 38.81 3.46 -25.53
N SER A 93 39.88 3.03 -26.19
CA SER A 93 40.28 3.56 -27.49
C SER A 93 39.23 3.35 -28.58
N MET A 94 38.51 2.22 -28.55
CA MET A 94 37.37 1.95 -29.43
C MET A 94 36.24 2.92 -29.16
N LEU A 95 35.87 3.16 -27.88
CA LEU A 95 34.86 4.11 -27.48
C LEU A 95 35.22 5.54 -27.86
N GLU A 96 36.47 5.96 -27.63
CA GLU A 96 36.96 7.27 -28.08
C GLU A 96 36.88 7.47 -29.60
N LYS A 97 37.16 6.41 -30.37
CA LYS A 97 37.04 6.45 -31.84
C LYS A 97 35.56 6.55 -32.25
N LEU A 98 34.68 5.78 -31.62
CA LEU A 98 33.25 5.75 -31.96
C LEU A 98 32.55 7.08 -31.61
N THR A 99 32.82 7.61 -30.42
CA THR A 99 32.09 8.75 -29.85
C THR A 99 32.70 10.09 -30.17
N GLY A 100 34.01 10.11 -30.57
CA GLY A 100 34.78 11.34 -30.72
C GLY A 100 35.27 11.95 -29.41
N ILE A 101 34.81 11.44 -28.26
CA ILE A 101 35.19 11.96 -26.93
C ILE A 101 36.58 11.44 -26.57
N LYS A 102 37.52 12.35 -26.26
CA LYS A 102 38.90 12.03 -25.89
C LYS A 102 39.12 12.03 -24.39
N GLY A 103 40.12 11.30 -23.92
CA GLY A 103 40.48 11.26 -22.52
C GLY A 103 39.49 10.50 -21.66
N LEU A 104 38.84 9.48 -22.22
CA LEU A 104 37.88 8.64 -21.48
C LEU A 104 38.61 7.84 -20.39
N ILE A 105 38.02 7.84 -19.22
CA ILE A 105 38.46 7.16 -18.00
C ILE A 105 37.40 6.14 -17.61
N ALA A 106 37.79 4.87 -17.44
CA ALA A 106 36.92 3.85 -16.87
C ALA A 106 36.73 4.10 -15.37
N ASP A 107 35.56 3.77 -14.83
CA ASP A 107 35.32 3.78 -13.39
C ASP A 107 35.87 2.50 -12.73
N PRO A 108 36.94 2.60 -11.94
CA PRO A 108 37.50 1.42 -11.26
C PRO A 108 36.66 0.99 -10.06
N THR A 109 35.79 1.88 -9.57
CA THR A 109 34.93 1.63 -8.40
C THR A 109 33.59 0.99 -8.76
N LEU A 110 33.21 1.06 -10.05
CA LEU A 110 31.90 0.62 -10.56
C LEU A 110 30.73 1.24 -9.77
N LEU A 111 30.86 2.48 -9.31
CA LEU A 111 29.84 3.16 -8.51
C LEU A 111 28.53 3.30 -9.29
N GLY A 112 27.49 2.61 -8.82
CA GLY A 112 26.20 2.51 -9.51
C GLY A 112 26.20 1.68 -10.78
N GLY A 113 27.36 1.09 -11.16
CA GLY A 113 27.57 0.18 -12.30
C GLY A 113 27.65 -1.28 -11.86
N GLY A 114 28.25 -2.13 -12.73
CA GLY A 114 28.43 -3.55 -12.47
C GLY A 114 27.24 -4.41 -12.90
N MET A 115 26.82 -5.35 -12.06
CA MET A 115 25.68 -6.23 -12.29
C MET A 115 24.37 -5.53 -11.91
N HIS A 116 23.42 -5.48 -12.83
CA HIS A 116 22.09 -4.93 -12.59
C HIS A 116 21.01 -5.99 -12.80
N LYS A 117 20.10 -6.10 -11.84
CA LYS A 117 18.96 -7.00 -11.88
C LYS A 117 17.68 -6.22 -11.54
N ILE A 118 16.64 -6.45 -12.33
CA ILE A 118 15.30 -5.87 -12.10
C ILE A 118 14.30 -7.01 -12.13
N ASP A 119 13.59 -7.19 -11.03
CA ASP A 119 12.62 -8.27 -10.87
C ASP A 119 11.24 -7.88 -11.43
N SER A 120 10.35 -8.86 -11.58
CA SER A 120 8.97 -8.64 -12.03
C SER A 120 8.26 -7.58 -11.18
N GLY A 121 7.55 -6.66 -11.84
CA GLY A 121 6.97 -5.47 -11.23
C GLY A 121 7.96 -4.32 -11.00
N GLY A 122 9.25 -4.51 -11.33
CA GLY A 122 10.28 -3.46 -11.20
C GLY A 122 10.29 -2.50 -12.40
N LYS A 123 10.72 -1.27 -12.16
CA LYS A 123 10.85 -0.21 -13.18
C LYS A 123 12.04 0.69 -12.89
N LEU A 124 12.42 1.46 -13.89
CA LEU A 124 13.38 2.56 -13.78
C LEU A 124 12.76 3.77 -14.49
N SER A 125 12.34 4.78 -13.74
CA SER A 125 11.72 5.99 -14.29
C SER A 125 12.64 6.70 -15.29
N ILE A 126 12.07 7.52 -16.18
CA ILE A 126 12.85 8.29 -17.14
C ILE A 126 13.68 9.33 -16.38
N HIS A 127 14.96 9.38 -16.68
CA HIS A 127 15.91 10.24 -15.99
C HIS A 127 17.11 10.61 -16.87
N ALA A 128 17.79 11.67 -16.50
CA ALA A 128 19.16 11.93 -16.89
C ALA A 128 20.08 11.55 -15.73
N ASP A 129 21.19 10.88 -16.03
CA ASP A 129 22.13 10.41 -15.03
C ASP A 129 22.89 11.54 -14.31
N SER A 130 23.33 11.27 -13.08
CA SER A 130 24.29 12.12 -12.37
C SER A 130 25.51 12.37 -13.24
N ARG A 131 25.88 13.63 -13.40
CA ARG A 131 26.96 14.07 -14.28
C ARG A 131 28.35 13.96 -13.67
N LYS A 132 28.45 13.88 -12.35
CA LYS A 132 29.73 13.91 -11.64
C LYS A 132 29.88 12.67 -10.77
N HIS A 133 31.04 12.03 -10.88
CA HIS A 133 31.39 10.91 -10.00
C HIS A 133 31.62 11.42 -8.58
N THR A 134 30.89 10.90 -7.61
CA THR A 134 30.89 11.44 -6.23
C THR A 134 32.22 11.26 -5.50
N ILE A 135 33.04 10.26 -5.88
CA ILE A 135 34.34 9.99 -5.25
C ILE A 135 35.47 10.71 -5.99
N THR A 136 35.55 10.57 -7.33
CA THR A 136 36.70 11.09 -8.10
C THR A 136 36.52 12.52 -8.61
N GLY A 137 35.26 13.00 -8.64
CA GLY A 137 34.91 14.30 -9.20
C GLY A 137 34.91 14.38 -10.73
N ASP A 138 35.14 13.26 -11.42
CA ASP A 138 35.19 13.18 -12.88
C ASP A 138 33.79 13.30 -13.50
N TYR A 139 33.72 13.75 -14.76
CA TYR A 139 32.45 14.00 -15.45
C TYR A 139 32.04 12.80 -16.29
N ARG A 140 30.83 12.26 -16.06
CA ARG A 140 30.24 11.14 -16.79
C ARG A 140 29.94 11.52 -18.22
N ARG A 141 30.37 10.68 -19.17
CA ARG A 141 30.29 10.96 -20.60
C ARG A 141 29.54 9.89 -21.39
N ILE A 142 29.71 8.62 -21.03
CA ILE A 142 29.17 7.49 -21.77
C ILE A 142 28.62 6.44 -20.81
N ASN A 143 27.47 5.88 -21.16
CA ASN A 143 26.98 4.62 -20.63
C ASN A 143 27.20 3.50 -21.65
N LEU A 144 27.62 2.34 -21.18
CA LEU A 144 27.66 1.10 -21.92
C LEU A 144 26.87 0.03 -21.16
N LEU A 145 25.78 -0.44 -21.75
CA LEU A 145 24.91 -1.46 -21.16
C LEU A 145 25.02 -2.75 -21.97
N VAL A 146 25.32 -3.88 -21.32
CA VAL A 146 25.33 -5.22 -21.93
C VAL A 146 24.15 -6.01 -21.42
N TYR A 147 23.20 -6.35 -22.27
CA TYR A 147 22.02 -7.13 -21.90
C TYR A 147 22.29 -8.64 -21.98
N LEU A 148 21.74 -9.38 -21.02
CA LEU A 148 22.02 -10.80 -20.82
C LEU A 148 20.75 -11.68 -20.87
N ASN A 149 19.64 -11.15 -21.37
CA ASN A 149 18.33 -11.80 -21.31
C ASN A 149 18.09 -12.67 -22.55
N LYS A 150 18.24 -13.99 -22.38
CA LYS A 150 17.89 -14.97 -23.43
C LYS A 150 16.38 -15.07 -23.59
N ASP A 151 15.94 -15.26 -24.84
CA ASP A 151 14.54 -15.51 -25.18
C ASP A 151 13.57 -14.44 -24.63
N TRP A 152 14.03 -13.18 -24.58
CA TRP A 152 13.24 -12.08 -24.05
C TRP A 152 12.00 -11.82 -24.89
N ASN A 153 10.81 -11.86 -24.25
CA ASN A 153 9.56 -11.51 -24.90
C ASN A 153 9.28 -10.01 -24.73
N LYS A 154 8.92 -9.32 -25.81
CA LYS A 154 8.56 -7.89 -25.82
C LYS A 154 7.41 -7.56 -24.85
N GLU A 155 6.45 -8.46 -24.71
CA GLU A 155 5.30 -8.35 -23.81
C GLU A 155 5.69 -8.25 -22.31
N TRP A 156 6.92 -8.62 -21.95
CA TRP A 156 7.42 -8.49 -20.59
C TRP A 156 7.87 -7.07 -20.24
N GLY A 157 7.91 -6.17 -21.23
CA GLY A 157 8.36 -4.79 -21.06
C GLY A 157 9.87 -4.68 -20.90
N GLY A 158 10.33 -3.65 -20.19
CA GLY A 158 11.74 -3.44 -19.82
C GLY A 158 12.67 -3.02 -20.95
N SER A 159 12.14 -2.61 -22.11
CA SER A 159 12.94 -1.97 -23.16
C SER A 159 13.57 -0.69 -22.63
N LEU A 160 14.84 -0.42 -23.00
CA LEU A 160 15.45 0.86 -22.76
C LEU A 160 14.82 1.90 -23.68
N GLN A 161 14.15 2.86 -23.09
CA GLN A 161 13.56 3.99 -23.82
C GLN A 161 14.51 5.17 -23.79
N LEU A 162 14.72 5.80 -24.96
CA LEU A 162 15.44 7.06 -25.10
C LEU A 162 14.42 8.14 -25.51
N TRP A 163 14.42 9.25 -24.77
CA TRP A 163 13.43 10.32 -24.88
C TRP A 163 14.04 11.61 -25.41
N ASP A 164 13.21 12.46 -26.01
CA ASP A 164 13.63 13.80 -26.44
C ASP A 164 14.07 14.67 -25.24
N LYS A 165 14.72 15.79 -25.55
CA LYS A 165 15.26 16.72 -24.54
C LYS A 165 14.20 17.34 -23.62
N ASP A 166 12.95 17.38 -24.07
CA ASP A 166 11.83 17.95 -23.32
C ASP A 166 11.06 16.84 -22.57
N MET A 167 11.51 15.59 -22.64
CA MET A 167 10.87 14.40 -22.07
C MET A 167 9.41 14.21 -22.50
N THR A 168 9.02 14.67 -23.68
CA THR A 168 7.63 14.61 -24.15
C THR A 168 7.39 13.42 -25.06
N THR A 169 8.43 12.98 -25.80
CA THR A 169 8.31 11.93 -26.82
C THR A 169 9.37 10.86 -26.65
N MET A 170 8.93 9.61 -26.56
CA MET A 170 9.83 8.45 -26.68
C MET A 170 10.28 8.30 -28.13
N VAL A 171 11.58 8.42 -28.39
CA VAL A 171 12.17 8.36 -29.71
C VAL A 171 12.68 6.96 -30.06
N GLN A 172 13.21 6.23 -29.06
CA GLN A 172 13.73 4.87 -29.22
C GLN A 172 13.19 3.93 -28.14
N ASP A 173 12.87 2.70 -28.56
CA ASP A 173 12.44 1.59 -27.69
C ASP A 173 13.31 0.36 -27.96
N ILE A 174 14.36 0.17 -27.15
CA ILE A 174 15.43 -0.80 -27.36
C ILE A 174 15.22 -2.01 -26.47
N GLN A 175 14.85 -3.15 -27.05
CA GLN A 175 14.64 -4.39 -26.29
C GLN A 175 15.95 -4.88 -25.64
N PRO A 176 15.91 -5.37 -24.40
CA PRO A 176 17.10 -5.82 -23.65
C PRO A 176 17.53 -7.25 -24.03
N LEU A 177 17.78 -7.51 -25.30
CA LEU A 177 18.06 -8.83 -25.84
C LEU A 177 19.45 -9.34 -25.41
N PHE A 178 19.60 -10.66 -25.35
CA PHE A 178 20.88 -11.31 -25.03
C PHE A 178 21.99 -10.89 -25.98
N ASN A 179 23.14 -10.51 -25.42
CA ASN A 179 24.34 -10.06 -26.14
C ASN A 179 24.11 -8.78 -26.98
N ARG A 180 23.11 -7.99 -26.64
CA ARG A 180 22.92 -6.64 -27.15
C ARG A 180 23.64 -5.64 -26.26
N VAL A 181 24.40 -4.77 -26.88
CA VAL A 181 25.05 -3.63 -26.19
C VAL A 181 24.39 -2.34 -26.65
N VAL A 182 24.18 -1.44 -25.72
CA VAL A 182 23.77 -0.07 -26.00
C VAL A 182 24.83 0.88 -25.44
N ILE A 183 25.38 1.72 -26.31
CA ILE A 183 26.35 2.76 -25.97
C ILE A 183 25.69 4.10 -26.23
N PHE A 184 25.66 5.01 -25.26
CA PHE A 184 25.06 6.33 -25.44
C PHE A 184 25.75 7.42 -24.63
N ASN A 185 25.71 8.64 -25.15
CA ASN A 185 26.20 9.82 -24.46
C ASN A 185 25.33 10.13 -23.24
N THR A 186 25.96 10.64 -22.18
CA THR A 186 25.29 11.18 -21.01
C THR A 186 25.46 12.68 -20.93
N GLY A 187 24.40 13.38 -20.60
CA GLY A 187 24.32 14.84 -20.48
C GLY A 187 23.10 15.27 -19.68
N ALA A 188 22.89 16.56 -19.51
CA ALA A 188 21.77 17.09 -18.73
C ALA A 188 20.40 16.78 -19.35
N ASP A 189 20.36 16.51 -20.66
CA ASP A 189 19.16 16.32 -21.48
C ASP A 189 19.11 14.93 -22.16
N THR A 190 19.92 13.98 -21.70
CA THR A 190 19.93 12.62 -22.26
C THR A 190 19.03 11.67 -21.46
N TYR A 191 17.74 11.83 -21.65
CA TYR A 191 16.71 11.15 -20.88
C TYR A 191 16.48 9.72 -21.33
N HIS A 192 16.54 8.78 -20.36
CA HIS A 192 16.38 7.35 -20.63
C HIS A 192 15.83 6.60 -19.42
N GLY A 193 15.31 5.38 -19.66
CA GLY A 193 14.77 4.52 -18.60
C GLY A 193 13.90 3.39 -19.15
N HIS A 194 13.13 2.76 -18.29
CA HIS A 194 12.03 1.85 -18.64
C HIS A 194 10.91 2.06 -17.62
N PRO A 195 10.04 3.05 -17.83
CA PRO A 195 9.13 3.58 -16.79
C PRO A 195 7.99 2.63 -16.44
N HIS A 196 7.72 1.64 -17.29
CA HIS A 196 6.65 0.67 -17.04
C HIS A 196 7.15 -0.54 -16.26
N PRO A 197 6.39 -1.02 -15.26
CA PRO A 197 6.74 -2.22 -14.51
C PRO A 197 6.91 -3.45 -15.41
N LEU A 198 7.92 -4.27 -15.11
CA LEU A 198 8.15 -5.53 -15.80
C LEU A 198 7.02 -6.53 -15.52
N ASN A 199 6.59 -7.26 -16.54
CA ASN A 199 5.65 -8.37 -16.43
C ASN A 199 6.32 -9.70 -16.81
N THR A 200 7.46 -10.00 -16.18
CA THR A 200 8.20 -11.25 -16.43
C THR A 200 7.58 -12.42 -15.66
N PRO A 201 7.69 -13.66 -16.17
CA PRO A 201 7.31 -14.86 -15.44
C PRO A 201 8.03 -14.98 -14.09
N ASN A 202 7.42 -15.71 -13.15
CA ASN A 202 8.01 -15.92 -11.82
C ASN A 202 9.44 -16.48 -11.90
N GLY A 203 10.34 -15.83 -11.17
CA GLY A 203 11.76 -16.19 -11.12
C GLY A 203 12.60 -15.67 -12.28
N MET A 204 12.01 -14.92 -13.23
CA MET A 204 12.74 -14.27 -14.32
C MET A 204 12.94 -12.78 -14.04
N SER A 205 14.16 -12.32 -14.18
CA SER A 205 14.57 -10.93 -13.99
C SER A 205 15.17 -10.37 -15.29
N ARG A 206 15.08 -9.06 -15.48
CA ARG A 206 15.85 -8.33 -16.50
C ARG A 206 17.26 -8.09 -15.96
N ILE A 207 18.26 -8.65 -16.63
CA ILE A 207 19.65 -8.58 -16.20
C ILE A 207 20.54 -7.90 -17.23
N SER A 208 21.51 -7.11 -16.74
CA SER A 208 22.48 -6.39 -17.56
C SER A 208 23.77 -6.10 -16.80
N LEU A 209 24.86 -5.87 -17.54
CA LEU A 209 26.03 -5.20 -17.01
C LEU A 209 25.98 -3.72 -17.41
N ALA A 210 26.34 -2.84 -16.49
CA ALA A 210 26.41 -1.40 -16.73
C ALA A 210 27.82 -0.86 -16.41
N LEU A 211 28.38 -0.12 -17.35
CA LEU A 211 29.67 0.54 -17.21
C LEU A 211 29.53 2.02 -17.59
N TYR A 212 30.28 2.84 -16.90
CA TYR A 212 30.29 4.28 -17.06
C TYR A 212 31.71 4.77 -17.34
N TYR A 213 31.82 5.71 -18.29
CA TYR A 213 33.12 6.29 -18.67
C TYR A 213 33.05 7.80 -18.47
N TYR A 214 34.13 8.35 -17.97
CA TYR A 214 34.24 9.72 -17.49
C TYR A 214 35.36 10.49 -18.21
N THR A 215 35.40 11.81 -18.03
CA THR A 215 36.52 12.68 -18.39
C THR A 215 36.84 13.60 -17.22
N LYS A 216 38.11 14.10 -17.17
CA LYS A 216 38.53 15.10 -16.17
C LYS A 216 37.91 16.47 -16.44
N GLU A 217 37.71 16.81 -17.70
CA GLU A 217 37.19 18.11 -18.10
C GLU A 217 35.66 18.11 -18.13
N ASN A 218 35.08 19.23 -17.66
CA ASN A 218 33.66 19.46 -17.77
C ASN A 218 33.31 19.67 -19.26
N PRO A 219 32.35 18.89 -19.83
CA PRO A 219 31.93 19.07 -21.22
C PRO A 219 31.12 20.33 -21.48
N ASP A 220 30.57 20.97 -20.41
CA ASP A 220 29.69 22.12 -20.53
C ASP A 220 30.37 23.41 -20.10
N THR A 221 30.02 24.49 -20.79
CA THR A 221 30.53 25.84 -20.54
C THR A 221 29.76 26.57 -19.43
N GLU A 222 28.69 26.00 -18.88
CA GLU A 222 27.87 26.59 -17.83
C GLU A 222 28.04 25.91 -16.47
N GLU A 223 28.09 26.72 -15.42
CA GLU A 223 28.34 26.35 -14.03
C GLU A 223 27.22 25.50 -13.38
N ASN A 224 26.13 25.22 -14.08
CA ASN A 224 24.98 24.44 -13.60
C ASN A 224 25.19 22.92 -13.68
N SER A 225 26.21 22.41 -13.01
CA SER A 225 26.41 20.96 -12.88
C SER A 225 25.43 20.39 -11.84
N VAL A 226 24.30 19.86 -12.29
CA VAL A 226 23.44 19.01 -11.47
C VAL A 226 24.26 17.81 -10.99
N THR A 227 24.50 17.71 -9.70
CA THR A 227 25.33 16.65 -9.10
C THR A 227 24.55 15.35 -8.84
N SER A 228 23.23 15.39 -8.92
CA SER A 228 22.31 14.26 -8.75
C SER A 228 21.60 13.91 -10.05
N ALA A 229 21.06 12.70 -10.17
CA ALA A 229 20.20 12.32 -11.28
C ALA A 229 18.94 13.20 -11.32
N VAL A 230 18.55 13.63 -12.54
CA VAL A 230 17.31 14.36 -12.76
C VAL A 230 16.27 13.37 -13.23
N TRP A 231 15.27 13.12 -12.39
CA TRP A 231 14.16 12.23 -12.69
C TRP A 231 13.01 13.02 -13.30
N LYS A 232 12.36 12.44 -14.28
CA LYS A 232 11.02 12.84 -14.63
C LYS A 232 10.06 12.06 -13.74
N ASP A 233 9.16 12.76 -13.09
CA ASP A 233 7.92 12.15 -12.62
C ASP A 233 7.33 11.40 -13.82
N SER A 234 6.92 10.15 -13.61
CA SER A 234 6.47 9.25 -14.70
C SER A 234 5.71 10.04 -15.76
N PRO A 235 6.00 9.86 -17.07
CA PRO A 235 5.28 10.61 -18.08
C PRO A 235 3.81 10.59 -17.71
N VAL A 236 3.19 11.76 -17.66
CA VAL A 236 1.72 11.83 -17.60
C VAL A 236 1.28 10.99 -18.77
N GLU A 237 0.75 9.80 -18.47
CA GLU A 237 0.23 8.90 -19.49
C GLU A 237 -0.63 9.74 -20.41
N THR A 238 -0.31 9.72 -21.70
CA THR A 238 -1.20 10.24 -22.73
C THR A 238 -2.62 9.84 -22.37
N LYS A 239 -3.45 10.80 -21.94
CA LYS A 239 -4.83 10.68 -21.46
C LYS A 239 -5.12 9.28 -20.94
N LYS A 240 -5.21 9.11 -19.62
CA LYS A 240 -5.80 7.91 -19.01
C LYS A 240 -7.00 7.53 -19.86
N GLU A 241 -6.97 6.39 -20.54
CA GLU A 241 -8.16 5.84 -21.17
C GLU A 241 -9.11 5.33 -20.08
N GLY A 242 -9.43 6.17 -19.11
CA GLY A 242 -10.28 5.89 -17.97
C GLY A 242 -10.99 7.16 -17.50
N PRO A 243 -11.91 7.02 -16.54
CA PRO A 243 -12.56 8.18 -15.93
C PRO A 243 -11.54 9.01 -15.15
N THR A 244 -11.72 10.33 -15.18
CA THR A 244 -10.93 11.25 -14.36
C THR A 244 -11.37 11.20 -12.91
N MET A 245 -10.41 11.41 -11.98
CA MET A 245 -10.62 11.27 -10.55
C MET A 245 -10.24 12.56 -9.80
N CYS A 246 -11.13 13.06 -8.96
CA CYS A 246 -10.86 14.16 -8.03
C CYS A 246 -10.67 13.58 -6.63
N PHE A 247 -9.51 13.78 -6.04
CA PHE A 247 -9.30 13.49 -4.61
C PHE A 247 -9.96 14.57 -3.76
N ALA A 248 -10.73 14.19 -2.74
CA ALA A 248 -11.35 15.13 -1.82
C ALA A 248 -11.14 14.69 -0.37
N THR A 249 -10.56 15.55 0.44
CA THR A 249 -10.37 15.33 1.87
C THR A 249 -10.59 16.60 2.69
N MET A 250 -10.93 16.38 3.97
CA MET A 250 -11.05 17.44 4.97
C MET A 250 -10.02 17.20 6.06
N CYS A 251 -9.30 18.23 6.47
CA CYS A 251 -8.22 18.12 7.45
C CYS A 251 -8.27 19.20 8.53
N LYS A 252 -7.60 18.93 9.66
CA LYS A 252 -7.26 19.93 10.69
C LYS A 252 -6.11 19.43 11.55
N ASN A 253 -4.97 20.12 11.51
CA ASN A 253 -3.76 19.78 12.28
C ASN A 253 -3.24 18.37 12.01
N GLU A 254 -3.05 18.02 10.73
CA GLU A 254 -2.63 16.70 10.27
C GLU A 254 -1.20 16.70 9.70
N GLU A 255 -0.33 17.68 10.09
CA GLU A 255 1.04 17.77 9.55
C GLU A 255 1.86 16.49 9.73
N HIS A 256 1.53 15.68 10.73
CA HIS A 256 2.24 14.45 11.05
C HIS A 256 1.87 13.25 10.15
N CYS A 257 0.75 13.31 9.43
CA CYS A 257 0.24 12.16 8.65
C CYS A 257 -0.26 12.51 7.24
N ILE A 258 -0.71 13.75 6.98
CA ILE A 258 -1.36 14.13 5.71
C ILE A 258 -0.50 13.80 4.48
N GLN A 259 0.82 13.95 4.56
CA GLN A 259 1.71 13.67 3.44
C GLN A 259 1.61 12.22 2.98
N ASN A 260 1.50 11.26 3.89
CA ASN A 260 1.35 9.84 3.55
C ASN A 260 0.05 9.58 2.78
N THR A 261 -1.05 10.23 3.18
CA THR A 261 -2.33 10.16 2.46
C THR A 261 -2.19 10.71 1.04
N LEU A 262 -1.57 11.89 0.88
CA LEU A 262 -1.33 12.50 -0.43
C LEU A 262 -0.46 11.62 -1.32
N GLU A 263 0.62 11.05 -0.78
CA GLU A 263 1.50 10.12 -1.51
C GLU A 263 0.80 8.83 -1.93
N SER A 264 -0.18 8.37 -1.17
CA SER A 264 -0.95 7.18 -1.53
C SER A 264 -1.89 7.39 -2.72
N VAL A 265 -2.34 8.61 -2.99
CA VAL A 265 -3.39 8.91 -3.98
C VAL A 265 -2.91 9.66 -5.22
N TYR A 266 -1.81 10.42 -5.16
CA TYR A 266 -1.46 11.40 -6.19
C TYR A 266 -1.32 10.82 -7.60
N GLN A 267 -0.85 9.59 -7.75
CA GLN A 267 -0.70 8.93 -9.06
C GLN A 267 -2.04 8.50 -9.69
N HIS A 268 -3.13 8.56 -8.92
CA HIS A 268 -4.44 8.04 -9.31
C HIS A 268 -5.48 9.15 -9.53
N ILE A 269 -5.10 10.40 -9.33
CA ILE A 269 -6.01 11.56 -9.39
C ILE A 269 -5.62 12.51 -10.50
N ASP A 270 -6.58 13.27 -11.00
CA ASP A 270 -6.42 14.28 -12.04
C ASP A 270 -6.66 15.69 -11.47
N TYR A 271 -7.31 15.78 -10.31
CA TYR A 271 -7.61 17.00 -9.57
C TYR A 271 -7.67 16.73 -8.07
N TRP A 272 -7.48 17.74 -7.25
CA TRP A 272 -7.59 17.61 -5.79
C TRP A 272 -8.36 18.77 -5.16
N VAL A 273 -9.11 18.49 -4.11
CA VAL A 273 -9.79 19.46 -3.25
C VAL A 273 -9.52 19.10 -1.80
N VAL A 274 -8.81 19.96 -1.10
CA VAL A 274 -8.55 19.83 0.33
C VAL A 274 -9.25 20.97 1.07
N CYS A 275 -10.06 20.61 2.07
CA CYS A 275 -10.78 21.56 2.91
C CYS A 275 -10.18 21.55 4.31
N ASP A 276 -9.40 22.54 4.61
CA ASP A 276 -8.85 22.78 5.95
C ASP A 276 -9.89 23.43 6.84
N THR A 277 -10.07 22.93 8.07
CA THR A 277 -11.06 23.43 9.02
C THR A 277 -10.42 24.21 10.18
N GLY A 278 -9.35 24.91 9.90
CA GLY A 278 -8.65 25.79 10.83
C GLY A 278 -7.43 25.13 11.46
N SER A 279 -6.52 24.59 10.62
CA SER A 279 -5.20 24.13 11.07
C SER A 279 -4.34 25.30 11.55
N THR A 280 -3.57 25.04 12.58
CA THR A 280 -2.60 25.97 13.18
C THR A 280 -1.15 25.49 13.02
N ASP A 281 -0.98 24.30 12.47
CA ASP A 281 0.29 23.65 12.13
C ASP A 281 0.63 23.82 10.65
N ARG A 282 1.56 23.03 10.13
CA ARG A 282 2.02 23.09 8.74
C ARG A 282 1.16 22.33 7.73
N THR A 283 0.00 21.81 8.13
CA THR A 283 -0.89 21.00 7.26
C THR A 283 -1.13 21.68 5.90
N CYS A 284 -1.57 22.95 5.91
CA CYS A 284 -1.86 23.70 4.68
C CYS A 284 -0.62 23.93 3.79
N GLU A 285 0.53 24.15 4.41
CA GLU A 285 1.81 24.31 3.71
C GLU A 285 2.21 23.00 3.01
N ILE A 286 2.14 21.88 3.74
CA ILE A 286 2.48 20.54 3.21
C ILE A 286 1.61 20.22 1.99
N VAL A 287 0.29 20.42 2.08
CA VAL A 287 -0.65 20.14 0.98
C VAL A 287 -0.30 20.96 -0.27
N LYS A 288 -0.07 22.27 -0.13
CA LYS A 288 0.27 23.14 -1.27
C LYS A 288 1.57 22.73 -1.92
N ASN A 289 2.63 22.60 -1.13
CA ASN A 289 3.96 22.27 -1.64
C ASN A 289 3.95 20.90 -2.34
N PHE A 290 3.24 19.92 -1.76
CA PHE A 290 3.14 18.59 -2.33
C PHE A 290 2.52 18.61 -3.74
N PHE A 291 1.35 19.21 -3.91
CA PHE A 291 0.68 19.20 -5.20
C PHE A 291 1.30 20.16 -6.22
N GLU A 292 1.94 21.25 -5.78
CA GLU A 292 2.77 22.10 -6.65
C GLU A 292 3.97 21.30 -7.19
N GLU A 293 4.66 20.54 -6.35
CA GLU A 293 5.76 19.66 -6.75
C GLU A 293 5.31 18.59 -7.75
N LYS A 294 4.13 17.98 -7.51
CA LYS A 294 3.58 16.93 -8.40
C LYS A 294 2.91 17.49 -9.67
N GLY A 295 2.72 18.79 -9.77
CA GLY A 295 2.09 19.43 -10.93
C GLY A 295 0.61 19.06 -11.13
N ILE A 296 -0.09 18.61 -10.09
CA ILE A 296 -1.51 18.23 -10.16
C ILE A 296 -2.36 19.45 -9.83
N PRO A 297 -3.31 19.86 -10.70
CA PRO A 297 -4.18 20.99 -10.43
C PRO A 297 -5.18 20.70 -9.30
N GLY A 298 -5.49 21.71 -8.49
CA GLY A 298 -6.46 21.56 -7.41
C GLY A 298 -6.64 22.81 -6.57
N GLU A 299 -7.35 22.67 -5.48
CA GLU A 299 -7.78 23.78 -4.63
C GLU A 299 -7.64 23.43 -3.14
N LEU A 300 -7.00 24.33 -2.37
CA LEU A 300 -7.03 24.33 -0.91
C LEU A 300 -7.99 25.40 -0.42
N HIS A 301 -8.98 25.00 0.36
CA HIS A 301 -9.93 25.89 0.98
C HIS A 301 -9.76 25.89 2.50
N VAL A 302 -9.90 27.05 3.11
CA VAL A 302 -9.91 27.21 4.57
C VAL A 302 -11.33 27.56 5.00
N ASP A 303 -11.94 26.70 5.82
CA ASP A 303 -13.33 26.80 6.22
C ASP A 303 -13.46 26.91 7.72
N GLU A 304 -14.52 27.60 8.17
CA GLU A 304 -14.92 27.51 9.56
C GLU A 304 -15.44 26.10 9.88
N TRP A 305 -15.04 25.57 11.02
CA TRP A 305 -15.59 24.30 11.51
C TRP A 305 -17.02 24.49 12.02
N VAL A 306 -17.98 23.83 11.36
CA VAL A 306 -19.39 23.78 11.76
C VAL A 306 -19.78 22.39 12.27
N GLY A 307 -19.38 21.35 11.55
CA GLY A 307 -19.66 19.95 11.86
C GLY A 307 -19.23 19.02 10.73
N PHE A 308 -19.13 17.72 11.03
CA PHE A 308 -18.68 16.75 10.03
C PHE A 308 -19.57 16.72 8.78
N ASP A 309 -20.89 16.66 8.97
CA ASP A 309 -21.86 16.64 7.88
C ASP A 309 -21.80 17.91 7.02
N HIS A 310 -21.73 19.07 7.66
CA HIS A 310 -21.63 20.36 6.96
C HIS A 310 -20.33 20.45 6.17
N ASN A 311 -19.19 20.28 6.83
CA ASN A 311 -17.89 20.50 6.20
C ASN A 311 -17.56 19.43 5.15
N LYS A 312 -17.91 18.15 5.37
CA LYS A 312 -17.79 17.11 4.33
C LYS A 312 -18.73 17.38 3.14
N THR A 313 -19.95 17.87 3.37
CA THR A 313 -20.86 18.27 2.28
C THR A 313 -20.31 19.44 1.49
N LEU A 314 -19.73 20.45 2.16
CA LEU A 314 -19.09 21.59 1.49
C LEU A 314 -17.90 21.14 0.64
N MET A 315 -17.08 20.23 1.14
CA MET A 315 -15.97 19.60 0.40
C MET A 315 -16.48 18.91 -0.88
N MET A 316 -17.51 18.06 -0.79
CA MET A 316 -18.11 17.41 -1.96
C MET A 316 -18.66 18.42 -2.97
N LYS A 317 -19.27 19.50 -2.50
CA LYS A 317 -19.77 20.59 -3.35
C LYS A 317 -18.64 21.28 -4.11
N ARG A 318 -17.47 21.46 -3.50
CA ARG A 318 -16.28 22.04 -4.15
C ARG A 318 -15.62 21.08 -5.14
N ALA A 319 -15.63 19.80 -4.85
CA ALA A 319 -15.15 18.78 -5.75
C ALA A 319 -16.07 18.55 -6.97
N LYS A 320 -17.34 18.99 -6.89
CA LYS A 320 -18.35 18.74 -7.94
C LYS A 320 -17.87 19.25 -9.31
N ASP A 321 -18.03 18.40 -10.33
CA ASP A 321 -17.69 18.66 -11.75
C ASP A 321 -16.18 18.91 -12.01
N LYS A 322 -15.28 18.67 -11.04
CA LYS A 322 -13.83 18.79 -11.25
C LYS A 322 -13.21 17.56 -11.94
N ALA A 323 -13.89 16.42 -11.88
CA ALA A 323 -13.53 15.17 -12.55
C ALA A 323 -14.80 14.33 -12.75
N ASP A 324 -14.70 13.15 -13.38
CA ASP A 324 -15.86 12.24 -13.55
C ASP A 324 -16.28 11.60 -12.22
N TYR A 325 -15.31 11.31 -11.35
CA TYR A 325 -15.55 10.72 -10.02
C TYR A 325 -14.77 11.45 -8.92
N VAL A 326 -15.25 11.33 -7.69
CA VAL A 326 -14.55 11.77 -6.47
C VAL A 326 -14.06 10.55 -5.71
N LEU A 327 -12.78 10.55 -5.36
CA LEU A 327 -12.16 9.66 -4.37
C LEU A 327 -12.10 10.41 -3.04
N HIS A 328 -12.89 9.96 -2.05
CA HIS A 328 -12.91 10.57 -0.72
C HIS A 328 -12.22 9.68 0.31
N LEU A 329 -11.19 10.21 0.96
CA LEU A 329 -10.51 9.61 2.10
C LEU A 329 -10.45 10.62 3.25
N ASP A 330 -10.41 10.14 4.48
CA ASP A 330 -10.03 10.97 5.61
C ASP A 330 -8.51 11.29 5.55
N ALA A 331 -8.06 12.35 6.21
CA ALA A 331 -6.71 12.90 6.05
C ALA A 331 -5.58 12.01 6.61
N ASP A 332 -5.94 10.97 7.35
CA ASP A 332 -5.05 9.95 7.92
C ASP A 332 -5.27 8.55 7.32
N ASP A 333 -6.07 8.42 6.26
CA ASP A 333 -6.30 7.16 5.56
C ASP A 333 -5.32 6.99 4.38
N LEU A 334 -4.98 5.74 4.05
CA LEU A 334 -4.07 5.40 2.95
C LEU A 334 -4.78 4.53 1.90
N LEU A 335 -4.60 4.89 0.63
CA LEU A 335 -4.95 4.01 -0.49
C LEU A 335 -3.83 2.99 -0.70
N VAL A 336 -4.10 1.72 -0.47
CA VAL A 336 -3.13 0.63 -0.57
C VAL A 336 -3.31 -0.15 -1.87
N ASN A 337 -2.19 -0.54 -2.49
CA ASN A 337 -2.09 -1.21 -3.80
C ASN A 337 -2.58 -0.37 -5.00
N GLY A 338 -2.58 0.96 -4.84
CA GLY A 338 -3.04 1.88 -5.87
C GLY A 338 -4.55 1.79 -6.14
N LEU A 339 -5.06 2.64 -7.02
CA LEU A 339 -6.47 2.64 -7.40
C LEU A 339 -6.69 1.78 -8.67
N ASP A 340 -7.24 0.59 -8.48
CA ASP A 340 -7.68 -0.27 -9.60
C ASP A 340 -9.12 0.09 -10.00
N PHE A 341 -9.28 1.25 -10.65
CA PHE A 341 -10.57 1.76 -11.15
C PHE A 341 -10.44 2.06 -12.64
N THR A 342 -11.16 1.33 -13.46
CA THR A 342 -11.00 1.29 -14.91
C THR A 342 -12.28 1.65 -15.67
N LYS A 343 -12.22 1.73 -17.00
CA LYS A 343 -13.41 1.90 -17.85
C LYS A 343 -14.50 0.85 -17.62
N ASN A 344 -14.13 -0.36 -17.20
CA ASN A 344 -15.07 -1.44 -16.92
C ASN A 344 -15.88 -1.21 -15.63
N ASP A 345 -15.41 -0.35 -14.77
CA ASP A 345 -16.05 -0.05 -13.48
C ASP A 345 -17.05 1.09 -13.57
N ILE A 346 -17.03 1.88 -14.66
CA ILE A 346 -17.92 3.02 -14.89
C ILE A 346 -19.40 2.59 -14.85
N GLY A 347 -20.27 3.51 -14.47
CA GLY A 347 -21.72 3.35 -14.47
C GLY A 347 -22.35 3.09 -13.12
N GLY A 348 -21.55 3.09 -12.04
CA GLY A 348 -22.04 3.24 -10.68
C GLY A 348 -22.16 4.72 -10.29
N ASP A 349 -23.08 5.02 -9.38
CA ASP A 349 -23.19 6.33 -8.77
C ASP A 349 -22.33 6.42 -7.48
N ALA A 350 -22.20 5.30 -6.75
CA ALA A 350 -21.31 5.16 -5.60
C ALA A 350 -20.66 3.77 -5.58
N TYR A 351 -19.47 3.65 -4.96
CA TYR A 351 -18.71 2.41 -4.97
C TYR A 351 -18.21 2.05 -3.56
N TYR A 352 -18.45 0.78 -3.20
CA TYR A 352 -17.86 0.20 -2.01
C TYR A 352 -16.42 -0.26 -2.28
N MET A 353 -15.51 0.12 -1.39
CA MET A 353 -14.17 -0.45 -1.25
C MET A 353 -14.00 -1.10 0.13
N ASN A 354 -13.04 -2.01 0.23
CA ASN A 354 -12.62 -2.53 1.54
C ASN A 354 -11.89 -1.44 2.31
N VAL A 355 -12.19 -1.35 3.60
CA VAL A 355 -11.45 -0.54 4.57
C VAL A 355 -10.95 -1.47 5.67
N THR A 356 -9.71 -1.27 6.11
CA THR A 356 -9.07 -2.04 7.19
C THR A 356 -8.56 -1.11 8.27
N ARG A 357 -8.66 -1.51 9.54
CA ARG A 357 -8.01 -0.84 10.67
C ARG A 357 -7.60 -1.89 11.70
N GLY A 358 -6.31 -2.20 11.76
CA GLY A 358 -5.85 -3.38 12.49
C GLY A 358 -6.56 -4.64 11.97
N ASP A 359 -7.17 -5.41 12.84
CA ASP A 359 -7.92 -6.62 12.48
C ASP A 359 -9.34 -6.37 11.97
N LEU A 360 -9.82 -5.14 12.08
CA LEU A 360 -11.17 -4.78 11.63
C LEU A 360 -11.20 -4.58 10.12
N LYS A 361 -12.21 -5.15 9.48
CA LYS A 361 -12.47 -5.02 8.03
C LYS A 361 -13.94 -4.70 7.81
N TRP A 362 -14.20 -3.70 6.96
CA TRP A 362 -15.55 -3.36 6.55
C TRP A 362 -15.55 -2.77 5.14
N LYS A 363 -16.73 -2.55 4.59
CA LYS A 363 -16.94 -1.87 3.31
C LYS A 363 -17.41 -0.45 3.56
N ALA A 364 -16.84 0.52 2.83
CA ALA A 364 -17.30 1.91 2.87
C ALA A 364 -17.44 2.48 1.47
N PHE A 365 -18.29 3.48 1.32
CA PHE A 365 -18.36 4.28 0.10
C PHE A 365 -17.12 5.19 0.02
N ILE A 366 -16.31 5.00 -0.99
CA ILE A 366 -15.05 5.70 -1.18
C ILE A 366 -15.04 6.49 -2.50
N ILE A 367 -15.71 6.00 -3.55
CA ILE A 367 -15.74 6.64 -4.86
C ILE A 367 -17.18 7.03 -5.20
N PHE A 368 -17.36 8.24 -5.74
CA PHE A 368 -18.66 8.81 -6.04
C PHE A 368 -18.70 9.42 -7.44
N ASN A 369 -19.78 9.23 -8.18
CA ASN A 369 -20.05 9.92 -9.44
C ASN A 369 -20.14 11.43 -9.19
N ASN A 370 -19.20 12.18 -9.74
CA ASN A 370 -19.03 13.61 -9.45
C ASN A 370 -20.00 14.52 -10.21
N ARG A 371 -20.83 13.97 -11.08
CA ARG A 371 -21.91 14.71 -11.74
C ARG A 371 -23.18 14.77 -10.90
N LEU A 372 -23.25 14.00 -9.79
CA LEU A 372 -24.32 14.03 -8.82
C LEU A 372 -23.93 14.90 -7.62
N THR A 373 -24.96 15.38 -6.91
CA THR A 373 -24.75 16.15 -5.69
C THR A 373 -24.86 15.24 -4.48
N TRP A 374 -23.78 15.15 -3.72
CA TRP A 374 -23.68 14.33 -2.54
C TRP A 374 -23.73 15.17 -1.28
N ARG A 375 -24.47 14.70 -0.28
CA ARG A 375 -24.59 15.34 1.03
C ARG A 375 -24.29 14.34 2.13
N PHE A 376 -23.38 14.71 3.01
CA PHE A 376 -23.16 13.99 4.27
C PHE A 376 -24.23 14.36 5.28
N CYS A 377 -24.65 13.39 6.08
CA CYS A 377 -25.68 13.52 7.10
C CYS A 377 -25.16 12.93 8.41
N GLY A 378 -25.50 13.58 9.53
CA GLY A 378 -25.17 13.13 10.86
C GLY A 378 -23.97 13.86 11.48
N VAL A 379 -24.08 14.14 12.78
CA VAL A 379 -23.08 14.93 13.55
C VAL A 379 -21.78 14.18 13.81
N ALA A 380 -21.83 12.84 13.81
CA ALA A 380 -20.70 11.91 13.89
C ALA A 380 -21.09 10.60 13.19
N HIS A 381 -20.12 9.75 12.85
CA HIS A 381 -20.38 8.54 12.06
C HIS A 381 -21.27 8.83 10.84
N THR A 382 -20.87 9.84 10.07
CA THR A 382 -21.66 10.38 8.97
C THR A 382 -22.01 9.32 7.93
N THR A 383 -23.20 9.44 7.34
CA THR A 383 -23.61 8.71 6.14
C THR A 383 -23.70 9.67 4.96
N ILE A 384 -23.72 9.16 3.74
CA ILE A 384 -23.80 10.00 2.54
C ILE A 384 -25.07 9.67 1.75
N LYS A 385 -25.70 10.70 1.17
CA LYS A 385 -26.88 10.59 0.32
C LYS A 385 -26.70 11.37 -0.98
N CYS A 386 -27.27 10.84 -2.05
CA CYS A 386 -27.44 11.58 -3.29
C CYS A 386 -28.69 12.46 -3.18
N ILE A 387 -28.59 13.73 -3.61
CA ILE A 387 -29.72 14.68 -3.53
C ILE A 387 -30.68 14.45 -4.70
N GLU A 388 -30.18 14.17 -5.90
CA GLU A 388 -30.98 14.04 -7.11
C GLU A 388 -31.70 12.67 -7.22
N LYS A 389 -31.26 11.66 -6.47
CA LYS A 389 -31.79 10.29 -6.58
C LYS A 389 -32.02 9.69 -5.19
N GLU A 390 -33.22 9.23 -4.91
CA GLU A 390 -33.49 8.41 -3.71
C GLU A 390 -32.87 7.01 -3.84
N GLN A 391 -32.87 6.44 -5.05
CA GLN A 391 -32.21 5.19 -5.38
C GLN A 391 -31.12 5.46 -6.41
N TYR A 392 -29.89 5.12 -6.09
CA TYR A 392 -28.71 5.29 -6.92
C TYR A 392 -27.99 3.97 -7.11
N VAL A 393 -27.26 3.86 -8.22
CA VAL A 393 -26.56 2.63 -8.58
C VAL A 393 -25.31 2.47 -7.72
N ILE A 394 -25.30 1.46 -6.88
CA ILE A 394 -24.15 1.09 -6.06
C ILE A 394 -23.40 -0.04 -6.74
N LYS A 395 -22.09 0.09 -6.87
CA LYS A 395 -21.21 -0.99 -7.32
C LYS A 395 -20.27 -1.40 -6.18
N ASP A 396 -19.96 -2.68 -6.13
CA ASP A 396 -19.03 -3.29 -5.19
C ASP A 396 -17.73 -3.63 -5.93
N ILE A 397 -16.63 -2.99 -5.55
CA ILE A 397 -15.29 -3.24 -6.08
C ILE A 397 -14.34 -3.83 -5.03
N THR A 398 -14.91 -4.43 -3.96
CA THR A 398 -14.14 -5.03 -2.86
C THR A 398 -13.39 -6.31 -3.27
N ASN A 399 -13.70 -6.87 -4.44
CA ASN A 399 -12.97 -7.99 -5.03
C ASN A 399 -11.62 -7.59 -5.65
N LYS A 400 -11.32 -6.30 -5.73
CA LYS A 400 -10.07 -5.76 -6.25
C LYS A 400 -8.98 -5.79 -5.19
N LYS A 401 -7.71 -5.64 -5.63
CA LYS A 401 -6.55 -5.58 -4.73
C LYS A 401 -6.47 -4.27 -3.94
N SER A 402 -7.07 -3.20 -4.46
CA SER A 402 -7.10 -1.89 -3.83
C SER A 402 -7.96 -1.91 -2.58
N TYR A 403 -7.48 -1.31 -1.51
CA TYR A 403 -8.24 -1.10 -0.28
C TYR A 403 -7.77 0.15 0.45
N ILE A 404 -8.54 0.61 1.42
CA ILE A 404 -8.19 1.73 2.28
C ILE A 404 -7.65 1.20 3.61
N SER A 405 -6.47 1.66 4.02
CA SER A 405 -5.96 1.46 5.38
C SER A 405 -6.33 2.68 6.21
N GLY A 406 -7.23 2.49 7.17
CA GLY A 406 -7.60 3.52 8.14
C GLY A 406 -6.62 3.49 9.31
N GLU A 407 -5.62 4.35 9.28
CA GLU A 407 -4.55 4.34 10.29
C GLU A 407 -5.05 4.78 11.68
N GLY A 408 -6.04 5.69 11.71
CA GLY A 408 -6.62 6.19 12.97
C GLY A 408 -5.64 7.01 13.82
N ILE A 409 -4.69 7.66 13.16
CA ILE A 409 -3.64 8.48 13.75
C ILE A 409 -3.87 9.99 13.58
N GLY A 410 -4.99 10.37 12.98
CA GLY A 410 -5.36 11.78 12.82
C GLY A 410 -5.40 12.54 14.14
N SER A 411 -5.28 13.86 14.08
CA SER A 411 -5.14 14.74 15.27
C SER A 411 -6.23 14.52 16.31
N ARG A 412 -7.43 14.20 15.87
CA ARG A 412 -8.57 13.90 16.75
C ARG A 412 -8.41 12.58 17.52
N ALA A 413 -7.55 11.66 17.07
CA ALA A 413 -7.30 10.40 17.79
C ALA A 413 -6.64 10.63 19.16
N PHE A 414 -5.94 11.75 19.31
CA PHE A 414 -5.23 12.14 20.53
C PHE A 414 -6.11 12.91 21.54
N ASP A 415 -7.36 13.26 21.19
CA ASP A 415 -8.28 13.90 22.12
C ASP A 415 -8.92 12.85 23.06
N PRO A 416 -8.61 12.83 24.35
CA PRO A 416 -9.14 11.83 25.29
C PRO A 416 -10.66 11.94 25.48
N ASN A 417 -11.27 13.08 25.17
CA ASN A 417 -12.68 13.33 25.35
C ASN A 417 -13.50 13.15 24.04
N LYS A 418 -12.85 12.75 22.92
CA LYS A 418 -13.51 12.71 21.61
C LYS A 418 -14.81 11.88 21.62
N PHE A 419 -14.77 10.74 22.27
CA PHE A 419 -15.92 9.83 22.34
C PHE A 419 -17.06 10.39 23.18
N LEU A 420 -16.74 11.06 24.28
CA LEU A 420 -17.75 11.72 25.11
C LEU A 420 -18.43 12.87 24.36
N TYR A 421 -17.64 13.69 23.62
CA TYR A 421 -18.20 14.74 22.78
C TYR A 421 -19.09 14.18 21.67
N ASP A 422 -18.70 13.05 21.07
CA ASP A 422 -19.52 12.38 20.06
C ASP A 422 -20.81 11.83 20.66
N ALA A 423 -20.75 11.20 21.83
CA ALA A 423 -21.93 10.71 22.55
C ALA A 423 -22.96 11.83 22.80
N GLU A 424 -22.52 12.98 23.32
CA GLU A 424 -23.42 14.09 23.61
C GLU A 424 -24.03 14.73 22.34
N LYS A 425 -23.26 14.83 21.24
CA LYS A 425 -23.79 15.31 19.96
C LYS A 425 -24.80 14.34 19.34
N LEU A 426 -24.49 13.05 19.35
CA LEU A 426 -25.36 12.00 18.84
C LEU A 426 -26.63 11.88 19.66
N LYS A 427 -26.55 11.97 20.99
CA LYS A 427 -27.69 12.04 21.90
C LYS A 427 -28.60 13.22 21.58
N LYS A 428 -28.02 14.41 21.37
CA LYS A 428 -28.78 15.58 20.95
C LYS A 428 -29.47 15.32 19.60
N GLN A 429 -28.76 14.82 18.61
CA GLN A 429 -29.32 14.48 17.30
C GLN A 429 -30.46 13.47 17.41
N PHE A 430 -30.35 12.45 18.27
CA PHE A 430 -31.43 11.49 18.52
C PHE A 430 -32.73 12.19 18.95
N PHE A 431 -32.64 13.12 19.90
CA PHE A 431 -33.82 13.85 20.39
C PHE A 431 -34.34 14.85 19.35
N ASP A 432 -33.45 15.51 18.59
CA ASP A 432 -33.86 16.46 17.55
C ASP A 432 -34.59 15.76 16.39
N THR A 433 -34.31 14.46 16.15
CA THR A 433 -34.92 13.66 15.06
C THR A 433 -36.15 12.84 15.49
N LEU A 434 -36.59 12.90 16.75
CA LEU A 434 -37.74 12.12 17.23
C LEU A 434 -39.06 12.41 16.50
N LEU A 435 -39.31 13.66 16.11
CA LEU A 435 -40.53 14.09 15.45
C LEU A 435 -40.45 14.11 13.93
N SER A 436 -39.25 14.25 13.40
CA SER A 436 -38.98 14.28 11.95
C SER A 436 -37.56 13.80 11.66
N ASP A 437 -37.46 12.70 10.96
CA ASP A 437 -36.17 12.07 10.62
C ASP A 437 -36.05 11.76 9.11
N PRO A 438 -35.98 12.82 8.26
CA PRO A 438 -35.91 12.65 6.80
C PRO A 438 -34.66 11.94 6.35
N ASP A 439 -33.61 11.92 7.16
CA ASP A 439 -32.32 11.32 6.86
C ASP A 439 -32.12 9.93 7.48
N ASN A 440 -33.10 9.41 8.22
CA ASN A 440 -33.04 8.14 8.97
C ASN A 440 -31.85 8.10 9.97
N LEU A 441 -31.63 9.20 10.70
CA LEU A 441 -30.55 9.37 11.65
C LEU A 441 -30.90 8.95 13.08
N ASN A 442 -32.21 8.85 13.42
CA ASN A 442 -32.65 8.59 14.78
C ASN A 442 -32.09 7.27 15.33
N SER A 443 -32.39 6.15 14.67
CA SER A 443 -31.86 4.83 15.09
C SER A 443 -30.35 4.79 15.08
N ARG A 444 -29.73 5.33 14.02
CA ARG A 444 -28.25 5.42 13.90
C ARG A 444 -27.67 6.22 15.08
N SER A 445 -28.26 7.35 15.44
CA SER A 445 -27.80 8.14 16.59
C SER A 445 -27.88 7.36 17.89
N ALA A 446 -28.92 6.58 18.11
CA ALA A 446 -29.05 5.75 19.31
C ALA A 446 -27.93 4.69 19.41
N PHE A 447 -27.65 3.96 18.30
CA PHE A 447 -26.60 2.96 18.28
C PHE A 447 -25.22 3.57 18.54
N TYR A 448 -24.86 4.62 17.80
CA TYR A 448 -23.53 5.25 17.93
C TYR A 448 -23.37 6.07 19.21
N THR A 449 -24.45 6.53 19.84
CA THR A 449 -24.41 7.09 21.21
C THR A 449 -23.95 5.99 22.19
N GLY A 450 -24.55 4.80 22.09
CA GLY A 450 -24.15 3.65 22.89
C GLY A 450 -22.68 3.30 22.68
N GLN A 451 -22.22 3.26 21.42
CA GLN A 451 -20.82 2.99 21.08
C GLN A 451 -19.88 4.05 21.66
N SER A 452 -20.19 5.33 21.49
CA SER A 452 -19.35 6.42 21.98
C SER A 452 -19.25 6.43 23.51
N TYR A 453 -20.33 6.13 24.24
CA TYR A 453 -20.26 5.94 25.68
C TYR A 453 -19.42 4.73 26.07
N GLN A 454 -19.53 3.61 25.35
CA GLN A 454 -18.69 2.43 25.58
C GLN A 454 -17.21 2.75 25.37
N ASP A 455 -16.87 3.43 24.28
CA ASP A 455 -15.49 3.80 23.93
C ASP A 455 -14.90 4.84 24.90
N SER A 456 -15.77 5.62 25.60
CA SER A 456 -15.36 6.52 26.68
C SER A 456 -15.28 5.84 28.05
N GLY A 457 -15.59 4.53 28.16
CA GLY A 457 -15.62 3.79 29.42
C GLY A 457 -16.87 3.99 30.27
N MET A 458 -17.89 4.69 29.77
CA MET A 458 -19.18 4.92 30.45
C MET A 458 -20.14 3.78 30.19
N TYR A 459 -19.83 2.59 30.70
CA TYR A 459 -20.52 1.34 30.37
C TYR A 459 -21.99 1.31 30.74
N GLU A 460 -22.41 1.91 31.89
CA GLU A 460 -23.81 1.98 32.29
C GLU A 460 -24.64 2.81 31.30
N ASP A 461 -24.09 3.92 30.81
CA ASP A 461 -24.79 4.75 29.84
C ASP A 461 -24.82 4.09 28.46
N ALA A 462 -23.74 3.39 28.08
CA ALA A 462 -23.72 2.57 26.87
C ALA A 462 -24.82 1.50 26.88
N ILE A 463 -24.99 0.76 27.99
CA ILE A 463 -26.06 -0.24 28.15
C ILE A 463 -27.44 0.40 27.95
N LYS A 464 -27.70 1.58 28.53
CA LYS A 464 -29.01 2.27 28.39
C LYS A 464 -29.29 2.58 26.92
N TRP A 465 -28.30 3.07 26.15
CA TRP A 465 -28.47 3.46 24.77
C TRP A 465 -28.59 2.26 23.84
N TYR A 466 -27.82 1.21 24.02
CA TYR A 466 -28.00 -0.03 23.27
C TYR A 466 -29.36 -0.70 23.58
N ARG A 467 -29.80 -0.73 24.84
CA ARG A 467 -31.16 -1.20 25.19
C ARG A 467 -32.27 -0.35 24.58
N LEU A 468 -32.06 0.96 24.45
CA LEU A 468 -32.98 1.83 23.73
C LEU A 468 -33.03 1.41 22.25
N TYR A 469 -31.85 1.26 21.61
CA TYR A 469 -31.75 0.85 20.22
C TYR A 469 -32.46 -0.50 19.95
N THR A 470 -32.26 -1.51 20.79
CA THR A 470 -32.89 -2.83 20.60
C THR A 470 -34.44 -2.79 20.65
N LYS A 471 -35.02 -1.73 21.21
CA LYS A 471 -36.47 -1.50 21.29
C LYS A 471 -37.03 -0.68 20.15
N LEU A 472 -36.19 -0.01 19.35
CA LEU A 472 -36.65 0.76 18.21
C LEU A 472 -37.18 -0.16 17.11
N THR A 473 -38.15 0.35 16.34
CA THR A 473 -38.65 -0.31 15.13
C THR A 473 -37.84 0.09 13.90
N ASN A 474 -37.84 -0.74 12.88
CA ASN A 474 -37.15 -0.48 11.61
C ASN A 474 -35.62 -0.26 11.77
N VAL A 475 -35.00 -0.98 12.69
CA VAL A 475 -33.55 -1.00 12.88
C VAL A 475 -32.91 -2.13 12.07
N TRP A 476 -31.64 -1.96 11.71
CA TRP A 476 -30.89 -3.00 11.05
C TRP A 476 -30.63 -4.17 11.98
N ILE A 477 -30.93 -5.40 11.53
CA ILE A 477 -30.89 -6.59 12.37
C ILE A 477 -29.46 -6.87 12.87
N GLU A 478 -28.45 -6.65 12.04
CA GLU A 478 -27.03 -6.84 12.41
C GLU A 478 -26.56 -5.81 13.46
N GLU A 479 -27.04 -4.56 13.41
CA GLU A 479 -26.78 -3.57 14.47
C GLU A 479 -27.55 -3.94 15.77
N LYS A 480 -28.72 -4.57 15.64
CA LYS A 480 -29.47 -5.05 16.81
C LYS A 480 -28.78 -6.24 17.47
N PHE A 481 -28.26 -7.18 16.67
CA PHE A 481 -27.40 -8.26 17.12
C PHE A 481 -26.18 -7.71 17.85
N GLU A 482 -25.45 -6.79 17.23
CA GLU A 482 -24.28 -6.16 17.81
C GLU A 482 -24.60 -5.40 19.10
N SER A 483 -25.77 -4.74 19.18
CA SER A 483 -26.20 -4.06 20.42
C SER A 483 -26.32 -5.01 21.60
N HIS A 484 -26.86 -6.21 21.41
CA HIS A 484 -26.93 -7.22 22.48
C HIS A 484 -25.52 -7.72 22.87
N MET A 485 -24.64 -7.94 21.89
CA MET A 485 -23.24 -8.27 22.14
C MET A 485 -22.56 -7.21 22.99
N ARG A 486 -22.70 -5.94 22.62
CA ARG A 486 -22.06 -4.80 23.30
C ARG A 486 -22.64 -4.55 24.69
N ILE A 487 -23.95 -4.77 24.90
CA ILE A 487 -24.53 -4.77 26.24
C ILE A 487 -23.84 -5.83 27.12
N ALA A 488 -23.70 -7.06 26.62
CA ALA A 488 -23.04 -8.12 27.35
C ALA A 488 -21.55 -7.77 27.66
N PHE A 489 -20.82 -7.16 26.72
CA PHE A 489 -19.44 -6.68 26.98
C PHE A 489 -19.38 -5.61 28.06
N CYS A 490 -20.28 -4.64 28.03
CA CYS A 490 -20.37 -3.63 29.08
C CYS A 490 -20.69 -4.26 30.45
N MET A 491 -21.61 -5.25 30.48
CA MET A 491 -21.94 -6.01 31.69
C MET A 491 -20.76 -6.81 32.23
N MET A 492 -19.95 -7.45 31.35
CA MET A 492 -18.68 -8.12 31.75
C MET A 492 -17.71 -7.13 32.39
N LYS A 493 -17.55 -5.93 31.81
CA LYS A 493 -16.69 -4.87 32.37
C LYS A 493 -17.16 -4.35 33.74
N LEU A 494 -18.45 -4.38 33.97
CA LEU A 494 -19.09 -3.97 35.23
C LEU A 494 -19.26 -5.12 36.23
N ASN A 495 -18.79 -6.32 35.91
CA ASN A 495 -18.88 -7.54 36.72
C ASN A 495 -20.33 -7.89 37.12
N TYR A 496 -21.26 -7.82 36.16
CA TYR A 496 -22.61 -8.31 36.34
C TYR A 496 -22.63 -9.83 36.53
N ASP A 497 -23.74 -10.36 37.11
CA ASP A 497 -23.90 -11.80 37.25
C ASP A 497 -23.87 -12.51 35.89
N LEU A 498 -23.21 -13.67 35.86
CA LEU A 498 -23.03 -14.45 34.60
C LEU A 498 -24.40 -14.74 33.92
N ILE A 499 -25.46 -14.98 34.68
CA ILE A 499 -26.78 -15.28 34.12
C ILE A 499 -27.38 -14.10 33.34
N ASP A 500 -27.08 -12.86 33.75
CA ASP A 500 -27.54 -11.66 33.04
C ASP A 500 -26.78 -11.48 31.74
N ILE A 501 -25.46 -11.74 31.77
CA ILE A 501 -24.57 -11.71 30.57
C ILE A 501 -25.01 -12.80 29.58
N GLU A 502 -25.24 -14.04 30.05
CA GLU A 502 -25.74 -15.16 29.24
C GLU A 502 -27.08 -14.81 28.58
N THR A 503 -27.94 -14.11 29.28
CA THR A 503 -29.28 -13.69 28.78
C THR A 503 -29.15 -12.70 27.61
N GLU A 504 -28.26 -11.73 27.71
CA GLU A 504 -28.00 -10.79 26.61
C GLU A 504 -27.34 -11.50 25.41
N MET A 505 -26.36 -12.38 25.65
CA MET A 505 -25.75 -13.18 24.59
C MET A 505 -26.75 -14.11 23.91
N ALA A 506 -27.67 -14.72 24.67
CA ALA A 506 -28.77 -15.52 24.12
C ALA A 506 -29.73 -14.69 23.25
N SER A 507 -29.90 -13.41 23.57
CA SER A 507 -30.69 -12.47 22.76
C SER A 507 -30.00 -12.18 21.40
N ALA A 508 -28.68 -12.03 21.39
CA ALA A 508 -27.91 -11.93 20.15
C ALA A 508 -27.99 -13.24 19.32
N ILE A 509 -27.77 -14.39 19.94
CA ILE A 509 -27.87 -15.71 19.30
C ILE A 509 -29.24 -15.93 18.66
N LYS A 510 -30.32 -15.50 19.31
CA LYS A 510 -31.67 -15.64 18.76
C LYS A 510 -31.86 -14.86 17.45
N LEU A 511 -31.12 -13.78 17.25
CA LEU A 511 -31.18 -12.98 16.03
C LEU A 511 -30.35 -13.61 14.90
N GLU A 512 -29.14 -14.10 15.21
CA GLU A 512 -28.17 -14.60 14.24
C GLU A 512 -27.43 -15.82 14.84
N ASP A 513 -28.08 -17.00 14.81
CA ASP A 513 -27.62 -18.20 15.49
C ASP A 513 -26.48 -18.94 14.80
N ASP A 514 -26.17 -18.61 13.55
CA ASP A 514 -25.09 -19.15 12.73
C ASP A 514 -23.75 -18.45 12.93
N ARG A 515 -23.69 -17.35 13.66
CA ARG A 515 -22.47 -16.61 13.99
C ARG A 515 -21.73 -17.23 15.19
N ALA A 516 -20.37 -17.19 15.13
CA ALA A 516 -19.51 -17.70 16.20
C ALA A 516 -19.28 -16.68 17.33
N GLU A 517 -19.33 -15.39 17.02
CA GLU A 517 -18.93 -14.31 17.93
C GLU A 517 -19.59 -14.39 19.32
N PRO A 518 -20.94 -14.52 19.47
CA PRO A 518 -21.54 -14.56 20.80
C PRO A 518 -21.09 -15.78 21.62
N TYR A 519 -20.94 -16.94 20.96
CA TYR A 519 -20.46 -18.15 21.63
C TYR A 519 -18.99 -18.05 22.02
N PHE A 520 -18.17 -17.44 21.18
CA PHE A 520 -16.76 -17.25 21.48
C PHE A 520 -16.56 -16.33 22.67
N HIS A 521 -17.20 -15.15 22.66
CA HIS A 521 -17.04 -14.16 23.72
C HIS A 521 -17.54 -14.65 25.07
N ILE A 522 -18.72 -15.28 25.13
CA ILE A 522 -19.22 -15.82 26.40
C ILE A 522 -18.35 -17.00 26.87
N GLY A 523 -17.87 -17.84 25.95
CA GLY A 523 -17.00 -18.96 26.27
C GLY A 523 -15.65 -18.51 26.82
N LYS A 524 -15.04 -17.49 26.21
CA LYS A 524 -13.82 -16.85 26.71
C LYS A 524 -14.03 -16.23 28.09
N TYR A 525 -15.09 -15.46 28.27
CA TYR A 525 -15.42 -14.88 29.58
C TYR A 525 -15.62 -15.95 30.66
N CYS A 526 -16.28 -17.07 30.34
CA CYS A 526 -16.41 -18.20 31.26
C CYS A 526 -15.02 -18.76 31.67
N ASN A 527 -14.06 -18.84 30.75
CA ASN A 527 -12.67 -19.22 31.10
C ASN A 527 -12.05 -18.21 32.07
N GLU A 528 -12.21 -16.91 31.83
CA GLU A 528 -11.65 -15.83 32.65
C GLU A 528 -12.17 -15.86 34.11
N ILE A 529 -13.44 -16.24 34.29
CA ILE A 529 -14.05 -16.32 35.63
C ILE A 529 -14.01 -17.72 36.26
N GLY A 530 -13.38 -18.70 35.60
CA GLY A 530 -13.21 -20.07 36.13
C GLY A 530 -14.37 -21.03 35.85
N GLU A 531 -15.37 -20.64 35.06
CA GLU A 531 -16.51 -21.47 34.66
C GLU A 531 -16.18 -22.36 33.43
N PHE A 532 -15.11 -23.15 33.53
CA PHE A 532 -14.47 -23.84 32.40
C PHE A 532 -15.37 -24.84 31.67
N GLU A 533 -16.30 -25.51 32.35
CA GLU A 533 -17.26 -26.42 31.69
C GLU A 533 -18.23 -25.65 30.77
N LYS A 534 -18.71 -24.50 31.21
CA LYS A 534 -19.51 -23.62 30.37
C LYS A 534 -18.67 -23.06 29.23
N GLY A 535 -17.44 -22.61 29.52
CA GLY A 535 -16.48 -22.13 28.54
C GLY A 535 -16.27 -23.15 27.42
N TYR A 536 -15.99 -24.40 27.79
CA TYR A 536 -15.83 -25.50 26.83
C TYR A 536 -17.07 -25.67 25.93
N SER A 537 -18.27 -25.68 26.53
CA SER A 537 -19.51 -25.87 25.78
C SER A 537 -19.75 -24.77 24.74
N TYR A 538 -19.58 -23.52 25.14
CA TYR A 538 -19.76 -22.36 24.25
C TYR A 538 -18.71 -22.36 23.14
N LEU A 539 -17.44 -22.56 23.46
CA LEU A 539 -16.34 -22.54 22.49
C LEU A 539 -16.44 -23.70 21.48
N LYS A 540 -16.90 -24.88 21.89
CA LYS A 540 -17.23 -26.00 20.97
C LYS A 540 -18.31 -25.60 19.98
N THR A 541 -19.33 -24.89 20.46
CA THR A 541 -20.39 -24.38 19.59
C THR A 541 -19.85 -23.33 18.62
N ALA A 542 -19.04 -22.37 19.09
CA ALA A 542 -18.37 -21.39 18.24
C ALA A 542 -17.55 -22.08 17.13
N LYS A 543 -16.76 -23.10 17.48
CA LYS A 543 -15.90 -23.83 16.53
C LYS A 543 -16.69 -24.57 15.45
N SER A 544 -17.95 -24.91 15.69
CA SER A 544 -18.82 -25.55 14.71
C SER A 544 -19.37 -24.60 13.64
N LYS A 545 -19.21 -23.28 13.81
CA LYS A 545 -19.74 -22.26 12.89
C LYS A 545 -18.86 -22.10 11.66
N ASN A 546 -19.49 -21.84 10.51
CA ASN A 546 -18.81 -21.74 9.22
C ASN A 546 -18.69 -20.27 8.76
N ILE A 547 -17.47 -19.76 8.76
CA ILE A 547 -17.19 -18.36 8.38
C ILE A 547 -17.62 -18.04 6.94
N ASN A 548 -17.50 -18.95 5.99
CA ASN A 548 -17.87 -18.70 4.61
C ASN A 548 -19.39 -18.47 4.47
N HIS A 549 -20.18 -19.30 5.16
CA HIS A 549 -21.64 -19.09 5.23
C HIS A 549 -22.02 -17.74 5.86
N VAL A 550 -21.31 -17.35 6.92
CA VAL A 550 -21.53 -16.06 7.60
C VAL A 550 -21.20 -14.89 6.68
N LYS A 551 -20.09 -14.94 5.94
CA LYS A 551 -19.69 -13.91 4.96
C LYS A 551 -20.65 -13.77 3.77
N GLU A 552 -21.34 -14.85 3.40
CA GLU A 552 -22.36 -14.79 2.34
C GLU A 552 -23.67 -14.13 2.82
N LYS A 553 -23.98 -14.25 4.11
CA LYS A 553 -25.26 -13.86 4.68
C LYS A 553 -25.23 -12.48 5.33
N TYR A 554 -24.12 -12.09 5.96
CA TYR A 554 -23.97 -10.88 6.77
C TYR A 554 -22.88 -9.97 6.22
N VAL A 555 -22.97 -8.68 6.52
CA VAL A 555 -22.04 -7.66 6.04
C VAL A 555 -21.36 -6.86 7.16
N LEU A 556 -21.91 -6.84 8.38
CA LEU A 556 -21.39 -6.04 9.49
C LEU A 556 -20.82 -6.90 10.62
N PHE A 557 -19.81 -6.36 11.28
CA PHE A 557 -19.25 -6.85 12.55
C PHE A 557 -18.76 -8.30 12.54
N ILE A 558 -18.40 -8.85 11.37
CA ILE A 558 -17.84 -10.20 11.24
C ILE A 558 -16.40 -10.19 11.74
N GLN A 559 -16.10 -11.02 12.74
CA GLN A 559 -14.78 -11.13 13.34
C GLN A 559 -14.15 -12.48 12.96
N GLU A 560 -13.41 -12.50 11.84
CA GLU A 560 -12.85 -13.74 11.27
C GLU A 560 -11.96 -14.52 12.25
N ASN A 561 -11.29 -13.83 13.17
CA ASN A 561 -10.46 -14.40 14.21
C ASN A 561 -11.23 -15.14 15.32
N MET A 562 -12.55 -15.23 15.21
CA MET A 562 -13.41 -16.02 16.12
C MET A 562 -13.97 -17.29 15.48
N TYR A 563 -13.34 -17.73 14.37
CA TYR A 563 -13.75 -18.93 13.64
C TYR A 563 -12.55 -19.87 13.43
N GLY A 564 -12.87 -21.15 13.21
CA GLY A 564 -11.84 -22.13 12.88
C GLY A 564 -10.81 -22.36 14.00
N ASP A 565 -9.53 -22.32 13.64
CA ASP A 565 -8.46 -22.64 14.59
C ASP A 565 -8.09 -21.51 15.55
N TYR A 566 -8.57 -20.30 15.35
CA TYR A 566 -8.40 -19.21 16.33
C TYR A 566 -9.04 -19.56 17.69
N ILE A 567 -10.11 -20.37 17.69
CA ILE A 567 -10.81 -20.80 18.91
C ILE A 567 -9.97 -21.81 19.70
N ASN A 568 -9.00 -22.45 19.07
CA ASN A 568 -8.24 -23.57 19.67
C ASN A 568 -7.47 -23.14 20.94
N ASP A 569 -7.02 -21.90 21.00
CA ASP A 569 -6.34 -21.39 22.18
C ASP A 569 -7.27 -21.42 23.40
N GLU A 570 -8.42 -20.78 23.31
CA GLU A 570 -9.41 -20.73 24.39
C GLU A 570 -9.98 -22.12 24.71
N LEU A 571 -10.19 -22.96 23.70
CA LEU A 571 -10.59 -24.37 23.89
C LEU A 571 -9.54 -25.17 24.66
N SER A 572 -8.26 -24.95 24.38
CA SER A 572 -7.16 -25.62 25.10
C SER A 572 -7.21 -25.30 26.59
N VAL A 573 -7.46 -24.02 26.92
CA VAL A 573 -7.61 -23.58 28.32
C VAL A 573 -8.78 -24.27 29.00
N SER A 574 -9.99 -24.24 28.39
CA SER A 574 -11.16 -24.93 28.96
C SER A 574 -10.89 -26.43 29.13
N CYS A 575 -10.27 -27.07 28.14
CA CYS A 575 -9.95 -28.51 28.19
C CYS A 575 -8.96 -28.85 29.29
N PHE A 576 -7.96 -28.01 29.55
CA PHE A 576 -6.99 -28.22 30.61
C PHE A 576 -7.68 -28.25 31.97
N TRP A 577 -8.43 -27.25 32.31
CA TRP A 577 -9.11 -27.13 33.60
C TRP A 577 -10.26 -28.11 33.80
N THR A 578 -10.86 -28.63 32.70
CA THR A 578 -11.89 -29.68 32.74
C THR A 578 -11.31 -31.10 32.61
N LYS A 579 -9.96 -31.25 32.69
CA LYS A 579 -9.22 -32.51 32.61
C LYS A 579 -9.38 -33.28 31.27
N ARG A 580 -9.75 -32.55 30.18
CA ARG A 580 -9.81 -33.11 28.82
C ARG A 580 -8.44 -33.01 28.14
N PHE A 581 -7.39 -33.46 28.81
CA PHE A 581 -6.00 -33.22 28.45
C PHE A 581 -5.64 -33.61 27.03
N LYS A 582 -6.09 -34.78 26.57
CA LYS A 582 -5.79 -35.26 25.20
C LYS A 582 -6.39 -34.33 24.14
N GLU A 583 -7.65 -33.94 24.33
CA GLU A 583 -8.34 -33.05 23.41
C GLU A 583 -7.73 -31.62 23.41
N GLY A 584 -7.47 -31.08 24.60
CA GLY A 584 -6.85 -29.75 24.75
C GLY A 584 -5.45 -29.71 24.14
N TYR A 585 -4.66 -30.77 24.32
CA TYR A 585 -3.34 -30.85 23.71
C TYR A 585 -3.39 -30.86 22.18
N GLN A 586 -4.38 -31.52 21.57
CA GLN A 586 -4.57 -31.48 20.11
C GLN A 586 -4.94 -30.07 19.61
N TYR A 587 -5.80 -29.32 20.33
CA TYR A 587 -6.09 -27.94 19.99
C TYR A 587 -4.84 -27.06 20.05
N LEU A 588 -4.05 -27.20 21.11
CA LEU A 588 -2.82 -26.44 21.30
C LEU A 588 -1.79 -26.73 20.21
N LEU A 589 -1.57 -28.01 19.86
CA LEU A 589 -0.66 -28.39 18.78
C LEU A 589 -1.08 -27.81 17.43
N GLY A 590 -2.39 -27.66 17.18
CA GLY A 590 -2.92 -27.07 15.96
C GLY A 590 -2.54 -25.60 15.74
N ILE A 591 -2.15 -24.88 16.81
CA ILE A 591 -1.81 -23.44 16.74
C ILE A 591 -0.35 -23.12 17.05
N LEU A 592 0.44 -24.03 17.58
CA LEU A 592 1.83 -23.80 18.00
C LEU A 592 2.76 -23.30 16.90
N ASN A 593 2.52 -23.69 15.65
CA ASN A 593 3.31 -23.29 14.47
C ASN A 593 2.56 -22.31 13.57
N ASP A 594 1.48 -21.74 14.04
CA ASP A 594 0.71 -20.77 13.29
C ASP A 594 1.25 -19.35 13.55
N ASN A 595 1.74 -18.69 12.51
CA ASN A 595 2.32 -17.34 12.58
C ASN A 595 1.38 -16.31 13.21
N ARG A 596 0.07 -16.54 13.19
CA ARG A 596 -0.93 -15.68 13.82
C ARG A 596 -0.81 -15.61 15.34
N PHE A 597 -0.17 -16.60 15.96
CA PHE A 597 0.07 -16.71 17.42
C PHE A 597 1.54 -16.47 17.79
N GLU A 598 2.37 -15.92 16.90
CA GLU A 598 3.80 -15.72 17.16
C GLU A 598 4.07 -14.89 18.43
N ASN A 599 3.26 -13.84 18.66
CA ASN A 599 3.36 -13.00 19.86
C ASN A 599 2.96 -13.75 21.15
N GLU A 600 2.23 -14.87 21.06
CA GLU A 600 1.75 -15.70 22.18
C GLU A 600 2.59 -16.98 22.36
N LYS A 601 3.59 -17.18 21.53
CA LYS A 601 4.33 -18.44 21.42
C LYS A 601 4.94 -18.91 22.74
N GLU A 602 5.53 -18.01 23.51
CA GLU A 602 6.12 -18.35 24.81
C GLU A 602 5.05 -18.88 25.80
N ARG A 603 3.88 -18.25 25.82
CA ARG A 603 2.74 -18.70 26.64
C ARG A 603 2.21 -20.05 26.16
N LEU A 604 2.09 -20.25 24.84
CA LEU A 604 1.61 -21.51 24.26
C LEU A 604 2.59 -22.67 24.54
N LEU A 605 3.89 -22.43 24.46
CA LEU A 605 4.90 -23.42 24.81
C LEU A 605 4.87 -23.78 26.31
N THR A 606 4.56 -22.82 27.17
CA THR A 606 4.35 -23.06 28.60
C THR A 606 3.11 -23.95 28.82
N ASN A 607 2.01 -23.62 28.13
CA ASN A 607 0.80 -24.46 28.18
C ASN A 607 1.07 -25.88 27.65
N GLN A 608 1.90 -26.03 26.60
CA GLN A 608 2.30 -27.32 26.08
C GLN A 608 2.94 -28.21 27.15
N LYS A 609 3.89 -27.65 27.91
CA LYS A 609 4.54 -28.39 29.01
C LYS A 609 3.52 -28.87 30.05
N HIS A 610 2.58 -28.02 30.44
CA HIS A 610 1.52 -28.40 31.38
C HIS A 610 0.65 -29.56 30.85
N PHE A 611 0.35 -29.61 29.56
CA PHE A 611 -0.34 -30.75 28.95
C PHE A 611 0.53 -31.99 28.92
N GLN A 612 1.80 -31.89 28.57
CA GLN A 612 2.76 -33.00 28.52
C GLN A 612 2.92 -33.63 29.90
N ASP A 613 3.08 -32.81 30.94
CA ASP A 613 3.14 -33.30 32.34
C ASP A 613 1.91 -34.13 32.74
N ASN A 614 0.71 -33.64 32.41
CA ASN A 614 -0.53 -34.34 32.75
C ASN A 614 -0.82 -35.56 31.87
N LEU A 615 -0.19 -35.67 30.70
CA LEU A 615 -0.32 -36.81 29.79
C LEU A 615 0.81 -37.83 29.93
N GLY A 616 1.87 -37.53 30.71
CA GLY A 616 3.05 -38.36 30.83
C GLY A 616 3.87 -38.44 29.54
N ILE A 617 3.90 -37.37 28.75
CA ILE A 617 4.66 -37.25 27.50
C ILE A 617 5.98 -36.53 27.81
N GLU A 618 7.11 -37.03 27.29
CA GLU A 618 8.42 -36.38 27.43
C GLU A 618 8.41 -35.00 26.80
N HIS A 619 9.11 -34.06 27.42
CA HIS A 619 9.29 -32.71 26.89
C HIS A 619 10.30 -32.77 25.75
N ASP A 620 9.92 -32.35 24.54
CA ASP A 620 10.81 -32.19 23.40
C ASP A 620 11.63 -30.89 23.51
#